data_6ab6b6777f2def12d7f0e1234b8d5910
#
_entry.id   6ab6b6777f2def12d7f0e1234b8d5910
#
_cell.length_a   1.000
_cell.length_b   1.000
_cell.length_c   1.000
_cell.angle_alpha   90.00
_cell.angle_beta   90.00
_cell.angle_gamma   90.00
#
_symmetry.space_group_name_H-M   'P 1'
#
loop_
_entity.id
_entity.type
_entity.pdbx_description
1 polymer ?
#
loop_
_entity_poly.entity_id
_entity_poly.type
_entity_poly.pdbx_seq_one_letter_code
_entity_poly.pdbx_strand_id
1 'polypeptide(L)'
;GNLNDFDVLLTRTMPAGSLEQITFRLSVLHALVHSRTLPIVNPPSALEIAIDKFATLQRVSALGFPIPDTAVVQSRRDALDAFKMLGGDCVVKPIFGGEGRGVMRIRDPELAWTTFSTLETLGAVSYVQKFVPPGGSDIRLLVVGDSVRGIRRTNKKEFRTNVTSGATCEAIDVNEHQAAMARCICRDIGLRFASVDLLHFDDGDAKVIEVNAIPGWKGAQGVTSDQIAIDIVEELQLQAETTRENVCR
;
A
#
# COMPACT_ATOMS: atom_id res chain seq x y z
N GLY A 1 21.23 0.41 21.73
CA GLY A 1 21.45 -1.01 21.49
C GLY A 1 22.22 -1.23 20.22
N ASN A 2 22.97 -2.31 20.15
CA ASN A 2 23.66 -2.71 18.94
C ASN A 2 22.72 -3.59 18.11
N LEU A 3 22.61 -3.34 16.78
CA LEU A 3 21.80 -4.17 15.88
C LEU A 3 22.31 -5.64 15.78
N ASN A 4 23.54 -5.89 16.26
CA ASN A 4 24.08 -7.25 16.36
C ASN A 4 23.39 -8.13 17.43
N ASP A 5 22.64 -7.50 18.34
CA ASP A 5 21.98 -8.21 19.45
C ASP A 5 20.59 -8.74 19.03
N PHE A 6 20.19 -8.54 17.76
CA PHE A 6 18.88 -8.94 17.24
C PHE A 6 19.00 -10.01 16.16
N ASP A 7 18.02 -10.91 16.13
CA ASP A 7 17.92 -12.02 15.19
C ASP A 7 17.10 -11.68 13.94
N VAL A 8 16.23 -10.65 14.04
CA VAL A 8 15.36 -10.18 12.96
C VAL A 8 14.97 -8.72 13.21
N LEU A 9 14.70 -7.97 12.16
CA LEU A 9 14.18 -6.60 12.24
C LEU A 9 12.80 -6.50 11.60
N LEU A 10 11.89 -5.75 12.24
CA LEU A 10 10.63 -5.33 11.65
C LEU A 10 10.71 -3.87 11.23
N THR A 11 10.55 -3.58 9.94
CA THR A 11 10.40 -2.21 9.45
C THR A 11 8.98 -1.71 9.76
N ARG A 12 8.85 -0.85 10.77
CA ARG A 12 7.56 -0.42 11.31
C ARG A 12 7.18 1.00 10.94
N THR A 13 8.17 1.80 10.55
CA THR A 13 7.98 3.20 10.17
C THR A 13 8.92 3.57 9.02
N MET A 14 8.39 4.36 8.09
CA MET A 14 9.19 5.09 7.10
C MET A 14 8.76 6.56 7.20
N PRO A 15 9.43 7.36 8.05
CA PRO A 15 9.08 8.77 8.20
C PRO A 15 9.14 9.52 6.87
N ALA A 16 8.23 10.45 6.68
CA ALA A 16 8.26 11.33 5.51
C ALA A 16 9.63 12.02 5.38
N GLY A 17 10.06 12.26 4.17
CA GLY A 17 11.36 12.87 3.89
C GLY A 17 11.52 13.20 2.41
N SER A 18 12.62 13.89 2.08
CA SER A 18 13.02 14.07 0.70
C SER A 18 13.38 12.74 0.05
N LEU A 19 13.45 12.70 -1.29
CA LEU A 19 13.92 11.52 -2.02
C LEU A 19 15.29 11.06 -1.49
N GLU A 20 16.21 11.99 -1.26
CA GLU A 20 17.54 11.70 -0.73
C GLU A 20 17.48 11.02 0.65
N GLN A 21 16.62 11.50 1.56
CA GLN A 21 16.45 10.91 2.89
C GLN A 21 15.83 9.51 2.82
N ILE A 22 14.85 9.31 1.96
CA ILE A 22 14.21 7.98 1.77
C ILE A 22 15.21 7.01 1.17
N THR A 23 15.92 7.40 0.11
CA THR A 23 16.96 6.58 -0.53
C THR A 23 18.07 6.20 0.45
N PHE A 24 18.53 7.16 1.27
CA PHE A 24 19.54 6.89 2.29
C PHE A 24 19.06 5.86 3.33
N ARG A 25 17.82 5.98 3.82
CA ARG A 25 17.26 5.00 4.77
C ARG A 25 17.16 3.60 4.18
N LEU A 26 16.73 3.49 2.91
CA LEU A 26 16.68 2.21 2.20
C LEU A 26 18.09 1.64 1.99
N SER A 27 19.07 2.48 1.64
CA SER A 27 20.46 2.05 1.50
C SER A 27 21.04 1.52 2.81
N VAL A 28 20.69 2.10 3.96
CA VAL A 28 21.08 1.57 5.28
C VAL A 28 20.48 0.18 5.51
N LEU A 29 19.20 -0.02 5.18
CA LEU A 29 18.56 -1.34 5.30
C LEU A 29 19.20 -2.36 4.36
N HIS A 30 19.51 -2.00 3.11
CA HIS A 30 20.24 -2.85 2.18
C HIS A 30 21.62 -3.25 2.71
N ALA A 31 22.37 -2.29 3.26
CA ALA A 31 23.67 -2.57 3.86
C ALA A 31 23.59 -3.55 5.03
N LEU A 32 22.55 -3.45 5.87
CA LEU A 32 22.30 -4.38 6.97
C LEU A 32 22.00 -5.80 6.47
N VAL A 33 21.14 -5.94 5.46
CA VAL A 33 20.84 -7.25 4.85
C VAL A 33 22.11 -7.86 4.25
N HIS A 34 22.86 -7.06 3.50
CA HIS A 34 24.07 -7.55 2.80
C HIS A 34 25.20 -7.93 3.75
N SER A 35 25.44 -7.14 4.80
CA SER A 35 26.61 -7.31 5.67
C SER A 35 26.42 -8.35 6.76
N ARG A 36 25.18 -8.75 7.11
CA ARG A 36 24.91 -9.49 8.35
C ARG A 36 24.01 -10.70 8.21
N THR A 37 23.45 -10.96 7.04
CA THR A 37 22.41 -11.97 6.88
C THR A 37 21.25 -11.80 7.90
N LEU A 38 21.03 -10.56 8.37
CA LEU A 38 19.97 -10.23 9.30
C LEU A 38 18.65 -10.08 8.52
N PRO A 39 17.66 -10.94 8.73
CA PRO A 39 16.40 -10.82 8.03
C PRO A 39 15.67 -9.54 8.45
N ILE A 40 15.10 -8.85 7.47
CA ILE A 40 14.29 -7.64 7.68
C ILE A 40 12.90 -7.88 7.08
N VAL A 41 11.87 -7.73 7.87
CA VAL A 41 10.48 -7.79 7.46
C VAL A 41 9.89 -6.36 7.45
N ASN A 42 9.55 -5.82 6.28
CA ASN A 42 9.76 -6.36 4.93
C ASN A 42 11.16 -5.98 4.44
N PRO A 43 11.74 -6.76 3.51
CA PRO A 43 13.07 -6.45 2.99
C PRO A 43 13.07 -5.13 2.22
N PRO A 44 14.21 -4.40 2.18
CA PRO A 44 14.28 -3.07 1.57
C PRO A 44 13.89 -3.06 0.09
N SER A 45 14.20 -4.11 -0.67
CA SER A 45 13.77 -4.24 -2.07
C SER A 45 12.25 -4.29 -2.24
N ALA A 46 11.54 -4.94 -1.33
CA ALA A 46 10.08 -4.95 -1.33
C ALA A 46 9.50 -3.60 -0.88
N LEU A 47 10.16 -2.92 0.07
CA LEU A 47 9.76 -1.58 0.50
C LEU A 47 9.89 -0.56 -0.65
N GLU A 48 10.97 -0.61 -1.44
CA GLU A 48 11.18 0.26 -2.60
C GLU A 48 10.04 0.16 -3.62
N ILE A 49 9.57 -1.07 -3.87
CA ILE A 49 8.42 -1.27 -4.75
C ILE A 49 7.14 -0.74 -4.10
N ALA A 50 6.94 -1.06 -2.82
CA ALA A 50 5.68 -0.81 -2.12
C ALA A 50 5.43 0.69 -1.81
N ILE A 51 6.46 1.52 -1.71
CA ILE A 51 6.29 2.97 -1.54
C ILE A 51 5.81 3.67 -2.81
N ASP A 52 6.00 3.04 -3.98
CA ASP A 52 5.61 3.56 -5.29
C ASP A 52 4.26 2.96 -5.72
N LYS A 53 3.21 3.77 -5.71
CA LYS A 53 1.86 3.33 -6.11
C LYS A 53 1.77 2.89 -7.56
N PHE A 54 2.58 3.47 -8.45
CA PHE A 54 2.62 3.04 -9.83
C PHE A 54 3.26 1.67 -9.96
N ALA A 55 4.43 1.47 -9.35
CA ALA A 55 5.14 0.20 -9.41
C ALA A 55 4.32 -0.95 -8.83
N THR A 56 3.65 -0.73 -7.68
CA THR A 56 2.80 -1.77 -7.08
C THR A 56 1.60 -2.12 -7.95
N LEU A 57 0.87 -1.13 -8.47
CA LEU A 57 -0.31 -1.42 -9.30
C LEU A 57 0.04 -1.99 -10.68
N GLN A 58 1.21 -1.66 -11.23
CA GLN A 58 1.70 -2.33 -12.45
C GLN A 58 1.95 -3.83 -12.19
N ARG A 59 2.54 -4.22 -11.05
CA ARG A 59 2.71 -5.63 -10.67
C ARG A 59 1.38 -6.33 -10.46
N VAL A 60 0.44 -5.70 -9.75
CA VAL A 60 -0.92 -6.22 -9.55
C VAL A 60 -1.61 -6.49 -10.89
N SER A 61 -1.53 -5.54 -11.82
CA SER A 61 -2.10 -5.68 -13.17
C SER A 61 -1.40 -6.78 -13.97
N ALA A 62 -0.08 -6.89 -13.89
CA ALA A 62 0.69 -7.94 -14.56
C ALA A 62 0.35 -9.36 -14.05
N LEU A 63 -0.06 -9.48 -12.79
CA LEU A 63 -0.59 -10.71 -12.20
C LEU A 63 -2.03 -11.03 -12.65
N GLY A 64 -2.67 -10.15 -13.43
CA GLY A 64 -4.04 -10.31 -13.93
C GLY A 64 -5.12 -9.86 -12.96
N PHE A 65 -4.77 -9.21 -11.84
CA PHE A 65 -5.78 -8.71 -10.90
C PHE A 65 -6.30 -7.33 -11.33
N PRO A 66 -7.61 -7.07 -11.19
CA PRO A 66 -8.22 -5.81 -11.58
C PRO A 66 -7.69 -4.62 -10.77
N ILE A 67 -7.41 -3.53 -11.47
CA ILE A 67 -7.09 -2.22 -10.88
C ILE A 67 -8.00 -1.15 -11.51
N PRO A 68 -8.25 -0.02 -10.87
CA PRO A 68 -8.94 1.10 -11.50
C PRO A 68 -8.13 1.68 -12.66
N ASP A 69 -8.80 2.14 -13.72
CA ASP A 69 -8.14 2.84 -14.83
C ASP A 69 -7.30 4.00 -14.28
N THR A 70 -6.02 4.01 -14.62
CA THR A 70 -5.03 4.91 -14.03
C THR A 70 -4.07 5.43 -15.10
N ALA A 71 -3.79 6.72 -15.07
CA ALA A 71 -2.74 7.36 -15.86
C ALA A 71 -1.73 8.04 -14.93
N VAL A 72 -0.44 7.90 -15.26
CA VAL A 72 0.65 8.53 -14.51
C VAL A 72 1.50 9.32 -15.50
N VAL A 73 1.55 10.64 -15.32
CA VAL A 73 2.10 11.57 -16.30
C VAL A 73 2.88 12.71 -15.61
N GLN A 74 3.73 13.39 -16.36
CA GLN A 74 4.60 14.44 -15.82
C GLN A 74 4.24 15.84 -16.27
N SER A 75 3.40 15.99 -17.31
CA SER A 75 2.97 17.31 -17.79
C SER A 75 1.52 17.59 -17.43
N ARG A 76 1.20 18.88 -17.23
CA ARG A 76 -0.19 19.34 -17.05
C ARG A 76 -1.07 18.97 -18.22
N ARG A 77 -0.56 19.07 -19.44
CA ARG A 77 -1.31 18.75 -20.66
C ARG A 77 -1.76 17.30 -20.64
N ASP A 78 -0.84 16.37 -20.43
CA ASP A 78 -1.14 14.94 -20.42
C ASP A 78 -2.05 14.59 -19.23
N ALA A 79 -1.93 15.27 -18.09
CA ALA A 79 -2.80 15.08 -16.94
C ALA A 79 -4.25 15.54 -17.22
N LEU A 80 -4.44 16.64 -17.94
CA LEU A 80 -5.78 17.11 -18.37
C LEU A 80 -6.39 16.18 -19.40
N ASP A 81 -5.60 15.65 -20.33
CA ASP A 81 -6.06 14.68 -21.30
C ASP A 81 -6.43 13.36 -20.62
N ALA A 82 -5.62 12.89 -19.66
CA ALA A 82 -5.94 11.72 -18.83
C ALA A 82 -7.24 11.93 -18.03
N PHE A 83 -7.43 13.09 -17.40
CA PHE A 83 -8.66 13.42 -16.67
C PHE A 83 -9.91 13.30 -17.57
N LYS A 84 -9.85 13.81 -18.81
CA LYS A 84 -10.95 13.69 -19.78
C LYS A 84 -11.18 12.24 -20.21
N MET A 85 -10.11 11.52 -20.56
CA MET A 85 -10.19 10.11 -20.99
C MET A 85 -10.77 9.21 -19.92
N LEU A 86 -10.48 9.50 -18.63
CA LEU A 86 -10.99 8.76 -17.47
C LEU A 86 -12.42 9.16 -17.08
N GLY A 87 -13.06 10.06 -17.82
CA GLY A 87 -14.47 10.43 -17.65
C GLY A 87 -14.73 11.65 -16.77
N GLY A 88 -13.72 12.44 -16.41
CA GLY A 88 -13.88 13.70 -15.69
C GLY A 88 -14.27 13.57 -14.20
N ASP A 89 -14.18 12.37 -13.64
CA ASP A 89 -14.34 12.11 -12.20
C ASP A 89 -13.17 11.22 -11.74
N CYS A 90 -12.14 11.85 -11.19
CA CYS A 90 -10.87 11.20 -10.90
C CYS A 90 -10.41 11.44 -9.47
N VAL A 91 -9.60 10.50 -8.97
CA VAL A 91 -8.82 10.67 -7.75
C VAL A 91 -7.37 10.96 -8.13
N VAL A 92 -6.87 12.09 -7.69
CA VAL A 92 -5.46 12.46 -7.82
C VAL A 92 -4.74 12.15 -6.52
N LYS A 93 -3.61 11.46 -6.61
CA LYS A 93 -2.84 10.98 -5.45
C LYS A 93 -1.36 11.37 -5.61
N PRO A 94 -0.63 11.64 -4.53
CA PRO A 94 0.84 11.60 -4.58
C PRO A 94 1.30 10.18 -4.93
N ILE A 95 2.32 10.05 -5.78
CA ILE A 95 2.88 8.73 -6.11
C ILE A 95 3.48 8.05 -4.88
N PHE A 96 4.13 8.84 -4.01
CA PHE A 96 4.64 8.42 -2.71
C PHE A 96 3.76 8.96 -1.58
N GLY A 97 3.68 8.21 -0.48
CA GLY A 97 2.93 8.62 0.71
C GLY A 97 1.76 7.70 1.02
N GLY A 98 1.19 7.86 2.21
CA GLY A 98 0.12 7.03 2.75
C GLY A 98 -0.88 7.83 3.57
N GLU A 99 -1.77 7.13 4.27
CA GLU A 99 -2.79 7.69 5.16
C GLU A 99 -3.77 8.66 4.49
N GLY A 100 -3.93 8.59 3.16
CA GLY A 100 -4.82 9.47 2.40
C GLY A 100 -4.35 10.92 2.28
N ARG A 101 -3.12 11.23 2.68
CA ARG A 101 -2.57 12.60 2.58
C ARG A 101 -2.39 12.98 1.12
N GLY A 102 -2.88 14.16 0.74
CA GLY A 102 -2.79 14.67 -0.64
C GLY A 102 -3.70 13.96 -1.64
N VAL A 103 -4.59 13.08 -1.18
CA VAL A 103 -5.57 12.40 -2.04
C VAL A 103 -6.77 13.31 -2.25
N MET A 104 -7.07 13.64 -3.50
CA MET A 104 -8.15 14.55 -3.88
C MET A 104 -9.04 13.90 -4.94
N ARG A 105 -10.37 14.07 -4.82
CA ARG A 105 -11.31 13.77 -5.91
C ARG A 105 -11.60 15.04 -6.68
N ILE A 106 -11.43 15.00 -7.98
CA ILE A 106 -11.62 16.12 -8.88
C ILE A 106 -12.69 15.76 -9.90
N ARG A 107 -13.71 16.62 -10.02
CA ARG A 107 -14.79 16.53 -11.00
C ARG A 107 -14.95 17.83 -11.81
N ASP A 108 -14.39 18.90 -11.30
CA ASP A 108 -14.45 20.20 -11.93
C ASP A 108 -13.22 20.44 -12.83
N PRO A 109 -13.41 20.81 -14.13
CA PRO A 109 -12.30 21.00 -15.07
C PRO A 109 -11.37 22.16 -14.70
N GLU A 110 -11.87 23.22 -14.05
CA GLU A 110 -11.04 24.36 -13.63
C GLU A 110 -10.16 23.96 -12.43
N LEU A 111 -10.74 23.21 -11.49
CA LEU A 111 -9.98 22.63 -10.40
C LEU A 111 -8.92 21.63 -10.90
N ALA A 112 -9.25 20.82 -11.93
CA ALA A 112 -8.28 19.93 -12.57
C ALA A 112 -7.12 20.72 -13.18
N TRP A 113 -7.43 21.79 -13.91
CA TRP A 113 -6.40 22.65 -14.50
C TRP A 113 -5.48 23.27 -13.44
N THR A 114 -6.06 23.82 -12.38
CA THR A 114 -5.31 24.43 -11.27
C THR A 114 -4.44 23.41 -10.56
N THR A 115 -5.01 22.23 -10.25
CA THR A 115 -4.28 21.14 -9.55
C THR A 115 -3.09 20.65 -10.37
N PHE A 116 -3.30 20.33 -11.66
CA PHE A 116 -2.22 19.83 -12.50
C PHE A 116 -1.17 20.89 -12.85
N SER A 117 -1.56 22.17 -12.95
CA SER A 117 -0.60 23.28 -13.06
C SER A 117 0.30 23.39 -11.83
N THR A 118 -0.29 23.25 -10.64
CA THR A 118 0.45 23.28 -9.38
C THR A 118 1.41 22.09 -9.28
N LEU A 119 0.96 20.87 -9.60
CA LEU A 119 1.81 19.69 -9.58
C LEU A 119 2.98 19.80 -10.56
N GLU A 120 2.74 20.30 -11.77
CA GLU A 120 3.79 20.54 -12.78
C GLU A 120 4.82 21.57 -12.27
N THR A 121 4.36 22.68 -11.69
CA THR A 121 5.24 23.71 -11.11
C THR A 121 6.12 23.18 -9.97
N LEU A 122 5.59 22.23 -9.20
CA LEU A 122 6.32 21.55 -8.12
C LEU A 122 7.23 20.41 -8.63
N GLY A 123 7.25 20.14 -9.94
CA GLY A 123 7.97 18.99 -10.51
C GLY A 123 7.42 17.63 -10.05
N ALA A 124 6.17 17.59 -9.63
CA ALA A 124 5.52 16.38 -9.14
C ALA A 124 4.92 15.58 -10.29
N VAL A 125 4.87 14.26 -10.11
CA VAL A 125 4.17 13.34 -11.01
C VAL A 125 2.67 13.39 -10.72
N SER A 126 1.85 13.53 -11.75
CA SER A 126 0.40 13.47 -11.66
C SER A 126 -0.07 12.01 -11.78
N TYR A 127 -0.48 11.41 -10.66
CA TYR A 127 -1.13 10.11 -10.60
C TYR A 127 -2.65 10.33 -10.63
N VAL A 128 -3.28 10.04 -11.77
CA VAL A 128 -4.70 10.28 -12.02
C VAL A 128 -5.40 8.94 -12.17
N GLN A 129 -6.33 8.65 -11.28
CA GLN A 129 -7.06 7.39 -11.24
C GLN A 129 -8.56 7.65 -11.34
N LYS A 130 -9.26 6.87 -12.18
CA LYS A 130 -10.72 6.94 -12.28
C LYS A 130 -11.35 6.71 -10.92
N PHE A 131 -12.29 7.56 -10.54
CA PHE A 131 -13.05 7.36 -9.32
C PHE A 131 -13.96 6.14 -9.44
N VAL A 132 -13.97 5.32 -8.41
CA VAL A 132 -14.81 4.12 -8.31
C VAL A 132 -15.97 4.41 -7.37
N PRO A 133 -17.21 4.51 -7.89
CA PRO A 133 -18.40 4.70 -7.06
C PRO A 133 -18.65 3.50 -6.14
N PRO A 134 -19.40 3.68 -5.02
CA PRO A 134 -19.89 4.96 -4.52
C PRO A 134 -18.83 5.77 -3.76
N GLY A 135 -17.69 5.15 -3.40
CA GLY A 135 -16.69 5.71 -2.48
C GLY A 135 -17.14 5.58 -1.00
N GLY A 136 -16.24 5.96 -0.09
CA GLY A 136 -16.53 5.92 1.35
C GLY A 136 -16.55 4.53 1.99
N SER A 137 -16.27 3.48 1.23
CA SER A 137 -16.08 2.12 1.74
C SER A 137 -15.01 1.39 0.96
N ASP A 138 -14.18 0.62 1.65
CA ASP A 138 -13.20 -0.28 1.07
C ASP A 138 -12.99 -1.52 1.96
N ILE A 139 -12.31 -2.51 1.41
CA ILE A 139 -11.85 -3.68 2.16
C ILE A 139 -10.34 -3.61 2.26
N ARG A 140 -9.83 -3.79 3.46
CA ARG A 140 -8.40 -4.00 3.72
C ARG A 140 -8.16 -5.45 4.07
N LEU A 141 -7.34 -6.11 3.27
CA LEU A 141 -6.81 -7.44 3.55
C LEU A 141 -5.43 -7.28 4.21
N LEU A 142 -5.35 -7.58 5.50
CA LEU A 142 -4.09 -7.58 6.24
C LEU A 142 -3.42 -8.95 6.08
N VAL A 143 -2.20 -8.95 5.59
CA VAL A 143 -1.39 -10.14 5.34
C VAL A 143 -0.26 -10.19 6.36
N VAL A 144 -0.12 -11.31 7.07
CA VAL A 144 1.00 -11.64 7.95
C VAL A 144 1.43 -13.06 7.62
N GLY A 145 2.59 -13.22 7.00
CA GLY A 145 2.99 -14.50 6.46
C GLY A 145 2.00 -15.02 5.42
N ASP A 146 1.41 -16.16 5.70
CA ASP A 146 0.35 -16.77 4.87
C ASP A 146 -1.07 -16.50 5.43
N SER A 147 -1.16 -15.88 6.61
CA SER A 147 -2.45 -15.50 7.21
C SER A 147 -3.00 -14.23 6.57
N VAL A 148 -4.30 -14.22 6.27
CA VAL A 148 -5.00 -13.07 5.69
C VAL A 148 -6.25 -12.77 6.50
N ARG A 149 -6.37 -11.52 6.99
CA ARG A 149 -7.55 -11.02 7.71
C ARG A 149 -8.17 -9.87 6.96
N GLY A 150 -9.50 -9.83 6.94
CA GLY A 150 -10.26 -8.78 6.27
C GLY A 150 -10.95 -7.84 7.23
N ILE A 151 -10.87 -6.56 6.93
CA ILE A 151 -11.74 -5.56 7.54
C ILE A 151 -12.39 -4.71 6.46
N ARG A 152 -13.65 -4.36 6.67
CA ARG A 152 -14.31 -3.29 5.92
C ARG A 152 -14.10 -1.98 6.66
N ARG A 153 -13.68 -0.95 5.91
CA ARG A 153 -13.58 0.41 6.43
C ARG A 153 -14.67 1.25 5.78
N THR A 154 -15.44 1.97 6.58
CA THR A 154 -16.55 2.80 6.09
C THR A 154 -16.44 4.21 6.65
N ASN A 155 -16.47 5.20 5.77
CA ASN A 155 -16.53 6.61 6.12
C ASN A 155 -17.79 7.23 5.49
N LYS A 156 -18.74 7.65 6.33
CA LYS A 156 -20.02 8.24 5.89
C LYS A 156 -19.91 9.72 5.48
N LYS A 157 -18.77 10.36 5.75
CA LYS A 157 -18.58 11.80 5.55
C LYS A 157 -17.81 12.14 4.29
N GLU A 158 -16.91 11.25 3.86
CA GLU A 158 -16.04 11.47 2.71
C GLU A 158 -15.70 10.15 2.00
N PHE A 159 -15.16 10.26 0.79
CA PHE A 159 -14.82 9.08 0.00
C PHE A 159 -13.58 8.32 0.49
N ARG A 160 -12.72 8.95 1.30
CA ARG A 160 -11.52 8.34 1.88
C ARG A 160 -11.88 7.49 3.09
N THR A 161 -11.30 6.33 3.19
CA THR A 161 -11.62 5.30 4.18
C THR A 161 -10.54 5.11 5.23
N ASN A 162 -9.60 6.05 5.33
CA ASN A 162 -8.55 6.01 6.34
C ASN A 162 -9.14 6.17 7.75
N VAL A 163 -8.68 5.34 8.69
CA VAL A 163 -9.12 5.40 10.10
C VAL A 163 -8.79 6.75 10.72
N THR A 164 -7.67 7.36 10.32
CA THR A 164 -7.28 8.72 10.74
C THR A 164 -8.26 9.81 10.27
N SER A 165 -9.04 9.53 9.21
CA SER A 165 -10.11 10.41 8.71
C SER A 165 -11.48 10.08 9.30
N GLY A 166 -11.54 9.23 10.32
CA GLY A 166 -12.78 8.90 11.04
C GLY A 166 -13.57 7.73 10.44
N ALA A 167 -12.97 6.90 9.62
CA ALA A 167 -13.62 5.67 9.16
C ALA A 167 -13.83 4.69 10.33
N THR A 168 -14.95 4.01 10.32
CA THR A 168 -15.25 2.86 11.19
C THR A 168 -14.74 1.58 10.53
N CYS A 169 -14.38 0.60 11.36
CA CYS A 169 -13.95 -0.72 10.91
C CYS A 169 -14.94 -1.79 11.38
N GLU A 170 -15.13 -2.82 10.57
CA GLU A 170 -15.79 -4.07 10.93
C GLU A 170 -15.01 -5.25 10.39
N ALA A 171 -14.95 -6.36 11.13
CA ALA A 171 -14.34 -7.58 10.65
C ALA A 171 -15.22 -8.19 9.56
N ILE A 172 -14.60 -8.78 8.54
CA ILE A 172 -15.29 -9.51 7.48
C ILE A 172 -14.64 -10.88 7.27
N ASP A 173 -15.44 -11.83 6.84
CA ASP A 173 -14.94 -13.12 6.38
C ASP A 173 -14.21 -12.93 5.05
N VAL A 174 -12.98 -13.43 4.98
CA VAL A 174 -12.16 -13.42 3.77
C VAL A 174 -12.36 -14.75 3.04
N ASN A 175 -12.89 -14.69 1.83
CA ASN A 175 -12.99 -15.91 1.02
C ASN A 175 -11.62 -16.32 0.45
N GLU A 176 -11.49 -17.59 0.03
CA GLU A 176 -10.20 -18.12 -0.44
C GLU A 176 -9.67 -17.41 -1.67
N HIS A 177 -10.53 -16.91 -2.56
CA HIS A 177 -10.10 -16.12 -3.72
C HIS A 177 -9.42 -14.81 -3.31
N GLN A 178 -10.00 -14.06 -2.37
CA GLN A 178 -9.43 -12.83 -1.81
C GLN A 178 -8.12 -13.13 -1.08
N ALA A 179 -8.08 -14.20 -0.29
CA ALA A 179 -6.88 -14.60 0.44
C ALA A 179 -5.75 -15.00 -0.51
N ALA A 180 -6.06 -15.82 -1.53
CA ALA A 180 -5.09 -16.24 -2.54
C ALA A 180 -4.55 -15.06 -3.35
N MET A 181 -5.41 -14.12 -3.74
CA MET A 181 -5.01 -12.88 -4.42
C MET A 181 -4.04 -12.06 -3.55
N ALA A 182 -4.39 -11.79 -2.29
CA ALA A 182 -3.56 -10.99 -1.39
C ALA A 182 -2.20 -11.65 -1.16
N ARG A 183 -2.17 -12.97 -0.93
CA ARG A 183 -0.91 -13.73 -0.80
C ARG A 183 -0.07 -13.71 -2.09
N CYS A 184 -0.71 -13.84 -3.25
CA CYS A 184 -0.04 -13.79 -4.55
C CYS A 184 0.65 -12.45 -4.76
N ILE A 185 -0.06 -11.34 -4.54
CA ILE A 185 0.45 -9.98 -4.66
C ILE A 185 1.62 -9.74 -3.68
N CYS A 186 1.44 -10.11 -2.40
CA CYS A 186 2.48 -9.93 -1.40
C CYS A 186 3.73 -10.76 -1.73
N ARG A 187 3.58 -11.99 -2.20
CA ARG A 187 4.68 -12.87 -2.59
C ARG A 187 5.44 -12.33 -3.81
N ASP A 188 4.75 -11.82 -4.83
CA ASP A 188 5.39 -11.22 -6.01
C ASP A 188 6.26 -10.00 -5.66
N ILE A 189 5.79 -9.17 -4.73
CA ILE A 189 6.54 -8.00 -4.27
C ILE A 189 7.63 -8.38 -3.26
N GLY A 190 7.51 -9.53 -2.58
CA GLY A 190 8.42 -9.96 -1.52
C GLY A 190 7.99 -9.48 -0.12
N LEU A 191 6.70 -9.23 0.09
CA LEU A 191 6.14 -8.75 1.35
C LEU A 191 5.66 -9.91 2.23
N ARG A 192 6.07 -9.90 3.51
CA ARG A 192 5.58 -10.84 4.53
C ARG A 192 4.60 -10.19 5.52
N PHE A 193 4.62 -8.86 5.61
CA PHE A 193 3.70 -8.07 6.40
C PHE A 193 3.19 -6.89 5.57
N ALA A 194 1.92 -6.92 5.16
CA ALA A 194 1.37 -5.93 4.25
C ALA A 194 -0.14 -5.77 4.41
N SER A 195 -0.71 -4.75 3.78
CA SER A 195 -2.14 -4.71 3.47
C SER A 195 -2.38 -4.51 1.98
N VAL A 196 -3.41 -5.19 1.47
CA VAL A 196 -3.95 -5.00 0.13
C VAL A 196 -5.33 -4.37 0.28
N ASP A 197 -5.51 -3.18 -0.28
CA ASP A 197 -6.76 -2.42 -0.18
C ASP A 197 -7.57 -2.58 -1.47
N LEU A 198 -8.85 -2.92 -1.32
CA LEU A 198 -9.77 -3.26 -2.40
C LEU A 198 -10.97 -2.31 -2.39
N LEU A 199 -11.38 -1.87 -3.57
CA LEU A 199 -12.71 -1.30 -3.78
C LEU A 199 -13.62 -2.35 -4.41
N HIS A 200 -14.83 -2.49 -3.88
CA HIS A 200 -15.88 -3.29 -4.48
C HIS A 200 -16.67 -2.46 -5.49
N PHE A 201 -17.01 -3.09 -6.61
CA PHE A 201 -18.03 -2.62 -7.53
C PHE A 201 -19.36 -3.32 -7.25
N ASP A 202 -20.46 -2.69 -7.68
CA ASP A 202 -21.79 -3.27 -7.61
C ASP A 202 -21.93 -4.53 -8.49
N ASP A 203 -21.03 -4.73 -9.45
CA ASP A 203 -20.95 -5.88 -10.36
C ASP A 203 -20.14 -7.07 -9.80
N GLY A 204 -19.67 -6.98 -8.57
CA GLY A 204 -18.99 -8.07 -7.86
C GLY A 204 -17.48 -8.15 -8.05
N ASP A 205 -16.89 -7.38 -8.96
CA ASP A 205 -15.44 -7.35 -9.17
C ASP A 205 -14.75 -6.37 -8.20
N ALA A 206 -13.87 -6.90 -7.35
CA ALA A 206 -13.02 -6.09 -6.49
C ALA A 206 -11.79 -5.58 -7.26
N LYS A 207 -11.48 -4.28 -7.14
CA LYS A 207 -10.26 -3.70 -7.72
C LYS A 207 -9.25 -3.36 -6.64
N VAL A 208 -8.01 -3.74 -6.84
CA VAL A 208 -6.90 -3.38 -5.97
C VAL A 208 -6.53 -1.92 -6.20
N ILE A 209 -6.51 -1.13 -5.13
CA ILE A 209 -6.20 0.31 -5.19
C ILE A 209 -4.89 0.69 -4.52
N GLU A 210 -4.39 -0.14 -3.62
CA GLU A 210 -3.15 0.11 -2.90
C GLU A 210 -2.60 -1.18 -2.29
N VAL A 211 -1.27 -1.30 -2.26
CA VAL A 211 -0.54 -2.29 -1.46
C VAL A 211 0.37 -1.52 -0.51
N ASN A 212 0.26 -1.77 0.79
CA ASN A 212 1.01 -1.04 1.80
C ASN A 212 1.91 -2.01 2.59
N ALA A 213 3.22 -1.81 2.52
CA ALA A 213 4.23 -2.64 3.18
C ALA A 213 4.46 -2.31 4.67
N ILE A 214 3.88 -1.23 5.17
CA ILE A 214 3.97 -0.82 6.59
C ILE A 214 2.55 -0.50 7.09
N PRO A 215 1.63 -1.47 7.08
CA PRO A 215 0.24 -1.20 7.41
C PRO A 215 0.07 -0.91 8.91
N GLY A 216 -0.82 0.03 9.21
CA GLY A 216 -1.39 0.13 10.55
C GLY A 216 -2.44 -0.97 10.74
N TRP A 217 -2.39 -1.70 11.84
CA TRP A 217 -3.37 -2.76 12.15
C TRP A 217 -4.30 -2.42 13.33
N LYS A 218 -4.20 -1.21 13.90
CA LYS A 218 -5.02 -0.79 15.04
C LYS A 218 -6.52 -0.93 14.77
N GLY A 219 -6.96 -0.57 13.54
CA GLY A 219 -8.36 -0.73 13.13
C GLY A 219 -8.80 -2.19 13.07
N ALA A 220 -7.95 -3.09 12.56
CA ALA A 220 -8.20 -4.52 12.52
C ALA A 220 -8.21 -5.12 13.93
N GLN A 221 -7.23 -4.78 14.76
CA GLN A 221 -7.16 -5.26 16.15
C GLN A 221 -8.39 -4.85 16.99
N GLY A 222 -8.99 -3.70 16.69
CA GLY A 222 -10.18 -3.23 17.41
C GLY A 222 -11.47 -4.00 17.10
N VAL A 223 -11.47 -4.82 16.05
CA VAL A 223 -12.68 -5.54 15.57
C VAL A 223 -12.48 -7.05 15.42
N THR A 224 -11.33 -7.56 15.81
CA THR A 224 -11.03 -9.02 15.84
C THR A 224 -10.61 -9.44 17.24
N SER A 225 -10.95 -10.67 17.62
CA SER A 225 -10.44 -11.32 18.82
C SER A 225 -9.00 -11.81 18.71
N ASP A 226 -8.51 -11.94 17.45
CA ASP A 226 -7.16 -12.39 17.17
C ASP A 226 -6.10 -11.39 17.65
N GLN A 227 -4.97 -11.89 18.08
CA GLN A 227 -3.86 -11.04 18.51
C GLN A 227 -2.88 -10.86 17.36
N ILE A 228 -3.15 -9.89 16.49
CA ILE A 228 -2.34 -9.60 15.29
C ILE A 228 -0.86 -9.40 15.62
N ALA A 229 -0.56 -8.81 16.78
CA ALA A 229 0.83 -8.63 17.22
C ALA A 229 1.55 -9.97 17.47
N ILE A 230 0.85 -11.00 17.94
CA ILE A 230 1.41 -12.34 18.12
C ILE A 230 1.76 -12.93 16.77
N ASP A 231 0.85 -12.89 15.80
CA ASP A 231 1.12 -13.41 14.46
C ASP A 231 2.34 -12.74 13.80
N ILE A 232 2.49 -11.42 14.01
CA ILE A 232 3.66 -10.69 13.51
C ILE A 232 4.94 -11.20 14.17
N VAL A 233 4.92 -11.48 15.48
CA VAL A 233 6.08 -12.02 16.20
C VAL A 233 6.39 -13.45 15.73
N GLU A 234 5.40 -14.29 15.53
CA GLU A 234 5.56 -15.66 15.00
C GLU A 234 6.16 -15.62 13.59
N GLU A 235 5.68 -14.73 12.72
CA GLU A 235 6.26 -14.55 11.40
C GLU A 235 7.73 -14.08 11.47
N LEU A 236 8.06 -13.16 12.38
CA LEU A 236 9.43 -12.72 12.59
C LEU A 236 10.34 -13.86 13.06
N GLN A 237 9.88 -14.71 13.98
CA GLN A 237 10.60 -15.88 14.45
C GLN A 237 10.87 -16.86 13.30
N LEU A 238 9.86 -17.15 12.47
CA LEU A 238 10.00 -17.99 11.29
C LEU A 238 11.05 -17.46 10.31
N GLN A 239 11.08 -16.15 10.06
CA GLN A 239 12.08 -15.53 9.18
C GLN A 239 13.49 -15.62 9.76
N ALA A 240 13.65 -15.48 11.08
CA ALA A 240 14.94 -15.63 11.76
C ALA A 240 15.46 -17.08 11.66
N GLU A 241 14.61 -18.07 11.88
CA GLU A 241 14.93 -19.50 11.79
C GLU A 241 15.33 -19.90 10.37
N THR A 242 14.53 -19.50 9.37
CA THR A 242 14.79 -19.78 7.95
C THR A 242 16.14 -19.20 7.50
N THR A 243 16.49 -18.00 7.98
CA THR A 243 17.77 -17.37 7.63
C THR A 243 18.95 -18.11 8.25
N ARG A 244 18.83 -18.56 9.51
CA ARG A 244 19.89 -19.35 10.19
C ARG A 244 20.15 -20.67 9.46
N GLU A 245 19.11 -21.37 9.02
CA GLU A 245 19.25 -22.64 8.29
C GLU A 245 19.95 -22.45 6.94
N ASN A 246 19.67 -21.33 6.24
CA ASN A 246 20.30 -21.02 4.95
C ASN A 246 21.78 -20.61 5.09
N VAL A 247 22.21 -20.08 6.22
CA VAL A 247 23.63 -19.70 6.50
C VAL A 247 24.45 -20.93 6.90
N CYS A 248 23.83 -21.98 7.45
CA CYS A 248 24.48 -23.21 7.86
C CYS A 248 24.66 -24.24 6.72
N ARG A 249 24.15 -23.95 5.54
CA ARG A 249 24.31 -24.78 4.33
C ARG A 249 25.35 -24.18 3.40
#